data_6be53c262b3b19f0958715c0db04d624
#
_entry.id   6be53c262b3b19f0958715c0db04d624
#
_cell.length_a   1.000
_cell.length_b   1.000
_cell.length_c   1.000
_cell.angle_alpha   90.00
_cell.angle_beta   90.00
_cell.angle_gamma   90.00
#
_symmetry.space_group_name_H-M   'P 1'
#
loop_
_entity.id
_entity.type
_entity.pdbx_description
1 polymer ?
#
loop_
_entity_poly.entity_id
_entity_poly.type
_entity_poly.pdbx_seq_one_letter_code
_entity_poly.pdbx_strand_id
1 'polypeptide(L)'
;MPACSDGLREDIFNELKSRKSDALSRYFDENPELKLYKYRSGAERDVNALKAGKVWMGCAAYMDDVYDSALIPKEDWLKLYQYMCSKEPKFKEDRYAQVMNSQGKMFQNELYICSLAETAQNEDLWARYAGHHSGFCIEYSANSLIHAGRVPFPIYYGDINRSLMELNAESKPDMLFDIILKKSAAEWCQQGEWRLIDWYSSLGITPGDKGILVDVPTPTKVYCGKNASAELKESLLSASACINIPVVFDA
;
A
#
# COMPACT_ATOMS: atom_id res chain seq x y z
N MET A 1 2.73 -7.89 19.85
CA MET A 1 4.11 -7.47 19.51
C MET A 1 4.15 -5.94 19.49
N PRO A 2 5.25 -5.30 19.80
CA PRO A 2 5.34 -3.86 19.61
C PRO A 2 5.21 -3.53 18.13
N ALA A 3 4.40 -2.53 17.82
CA ALA A 3 4.31 -1.96 16.47
C ALA A 3 5.69 -1.46 16.02
N CYS A 4 5.95 -1.47 14.73
CA CYS A 4 7.16 -0.86 14.19
C CYS A 4 7.19 0.62 14.59
N SER A 5 8.14 1.01 15.43
CA SER A 5 8.20 2.39 15.94
C SER A 5 8.48 3.38 14.81
N ASP A 6 8.03 4.62 14.98
CA ASP A 6 8.24 5.67 13.97
C ASP A 6 9.73 5.88 13.67
N GLY A 7 10.60 5.85 14.68
CA GLY A 7 12.05 5.95 14.49
C GLY A 7 12.62 4.81 13.65
N LEU A 8 12.17 3.57 13.86
CA LEU A 8 12.61 2.43 13.07
C LEU A 8 12.07 2.49 11.62
N ARG A 9 10.84 2.97 11.43
CA ARG A 9 10.28 3.20 10.09
C ARG A 9 11.10 4.25 9.33
N GLU A 10 11.54 5.31 10.03
CA GLU A 10 12.41 6.33 9.47
C GLU A 10 13.79 5.77 9.10
N ASP A 11 14.41 4.97 9.95
CA ASP A 11 15.69 4.33 9.69
C ASP A 11 15.64 3.41 8.46
N ILE A 12 14.62 2.53 8.38
CA ILE A 12 14.40 1.66 7.23
C ILE A 12 14.20 2.50 5.97
N PHE A 13 13.37 3.53 6.03
CA PHE A 13 13.09 4.41 4.90
C PHE A 13 14.37 5.10 4.39
N ASN A 14 15.20 5.65 5.28
CA ASN A 14 16.45 6.32 4.91
C ASN A 14 17.48 5.35 4.32
N GLU A 15 17.58 4.13 4.84
CA GLU A 15 18.44 3.10 4.26
C GLU A 15 17.97 2.68 2.87
N LEU A 16 16.67 2.46 2.66
CA LEU A 16 16.11 2.13 1.34
C LEU A 16 16.38 3.25 0.32
N LYS A 17 16.25 4.52 0.71
CA LYS A 17 16.65 5.67 -0.13
C LYS A 17 18.12 5.61 -0.49
N SER A 18 18.97 5.15 0.40
CA SER A 18 20.40 4.95 0.16
C SER A 18 20.73 3.62 -0.54
N ARG A 19 19.72 2.90 -1.05
CA ARG A 19 19.83 1.58 -1.68
C ARG A 19 20.44 0.51 -0.78
N LYS A 20 20.17 0.61 0.51
CA LYS A 20 20.51 -0.38 1.52
C LYS A 20 19.24 -1.03 2.04
N SER A 21 19.33 -2.22 2.56
CA SER A 21 18.20 -2.95 3.13
C SER A 21 18.52 -3.60 4.48
N ASP A 22 19.64 -3.22 5.07
CA ASP A 22 20.13 -3.87 6.28
C ASP A 22 19.20 -3.66 7.47
N ALA A 23 18.61 -2.46 7.63
CA ALA A 23 17.66 -2.18 8.69
C ALA A 23 16.37 -2.99 8.52
N LEU A 24 15.85 -3.10 7.30
CA LEU A 24 14.65 -3.89 7.00
C LEU A 24 14.92 -5.38 7.23
N SER A 25 16.06 -5.90 6.78
CA SER A 25 16.45 -7.30 6.99
C SER A 25 16.61 -7.62 8.47
N ARG A 26 17.33 -6.79 9.21
CA ARG A 26 17.48 -6.94 10.68
C ARG A 26 16.14 -6.93 11.38
N TYR A 27 15.25 -6.02 10.99
CA TYR A 27 13.91 -5.96 11.60
C TYR A 27 13.15 -7.27 11.44
N PHE A 28 13.20 -7.91 10.26
CA PHE A 28 12.55 -9.19 10.05
C PHE A 28 13.23 -10.32 10.80
N ASP A 29 14.56 -10.33 10.88
CA ASP A 29 15.35 -11.33 11.64
C ASP A 29 15.06 -11.25 13.16
N GLU A 30 14.89 -10.03 13.68
CA GLU A 30 14.56 -9.79 15.09
C GLU A 30 13.07 -10.02 15.39
N ASN A 31 12.19 -10.02 14.36
CA ASN A 31 10.75 -10.20 14.50
C ASN A 31 10.21 -11.33 13.60
N PRO A 32 10.70 -12.58 13.75
CA PRO A 32 10.30 -13.70 12.87
C PRO A 32 8.80 -14.02 12.94
N GLU A 33 8.15 -13.67 14.06
CA GLU A 33 6.72 -13.88 14.29
C GLU A 33 5.84 -12.70 13.87
N LEU A 34 6.41 -11.72 13.15
CA LEU A 34 5.65 -10.55 12.67
C LEU A 34 4.45 -10.99 11.83
N LYS A 35 3.27 -10.47 12.18
CA LYS A 35 2.03 -10.67 11.43
C LYS A 35 1.61 -9.35 10.78
N LEU A 36 1.10 -9.47 9.56
CA LEU A 36 0.54 -8.36 8.81
C LEU A 36 -0.90 -8.68 8.39
N TYR A 37 -1.75 -7.68 8.36
CA TYR A 37 -3.19 -7.83 8.32
C TYR A 37 -3.80 -7.15 7.10
N LYS A 38 -4.69 -7.84 6.38
CA LYS A 38 -5.43 -7.30 5.23
C LYS A 38 -6.92 -7.24 5.53
N TYR A 39 -7.46 -6.04 5.62
CA TYR A 39 -8.88 -5.79 5.80
C TYR A 39 -9.64 -5.89 4.47
N ARG A 40 -10.83 -6.50 4.48
CA ARG A 40 -11.65 -6.75 3.30
C ARG A 40 -13.14 -6.56 3.59
N SER A 41 -13.85 -6.00 2.63
CA SER A 41 -15.28 -5.67 2.76
C SER A 41 -16.21 -6.87 2.92
N GLY A 42 -15.75 -8.09 2.62
CA GLY A 42 -16.60 -9.28 2.63
C GLY A 42 -17.37 -9.51 1.33
N ALA A 43 -17.08 -8.77 0.28
CA ALA A 43 -17.64 -9.04 -1.03
C ALA A 43 -17.22 -10.44 -1.53
N GLU A 44 -18.05 -11.09 -2.34
CA GLU A 44 -17.81 -12.43 -2.87
C GLU A 44 -16.42 -12.57 -3.52
N ARG A 45 -15.98 -11.55 -4.26
CA ARG A 45 -14.63 -11.50 -4.86
C ARG A 45 -13.50 -11.60 -3.83
N ASP A 46 -13.70 -11.06 -2.62
CA ASP A 46 -12.71 -11.07 -1.55
C ASP A 46 -12.60 -12.47 -0.92
N VAL A 47 -13.73 -13.15 -0.76
CA VAL A 47 -13.77 -14.55 -0.28
C VAL A 47 -13.18 -15.50 -1.33
N ASN A 48 -13.50 -15.29 -2.61
CA ASN A 48 -12.95 -16.08 -3.71
C ASN A 48 -11.41 -15.89 -3.83
N ALA A 49 -10.91 -14.68 -3.64
CA ALA A 49 -9.48 -14.42 -3.61
C ALA A 49 -8.79 -15.15 -2.45
N LEU A 50 -9.37 -15.11 -1.24
CA LEU A 50 -8.88 -15.85 -0.08
C LEU A 50 -8.81 -17.36 -0.37
N LYS A 51 -9.90 -17.94 -0.89
CA LYS A 51 -9.98 -19.36 -1.24
C LYS A 51 -8.95 -19.77 -2.29
N ALA A 52 -8.64 -18.87 -3.23
CA ALA A 52 -7.66 -19.10 -4.28
C ALA A 52 -6.20 -18.87 -3.84
N GLY A 53 -5.93 -18.49 -2.58
CA GLY A 53 -4.59 -18.15 -2.10
C GLY A 53 -4.04 -16.88 -2.76
N LYS A 54 -4.91 -15.90 -3.05
CA LYS A 54 -4.55 -14.69 -3.78
C LYS A 54 -4.92 -13.44 -3.00
N VAL A 55 -4.21 -12.35 -3.31
CA VAL A 55 -4.53 -11.01 -2.81
C VAL A 55 -4.67 -10.04 -3.98
N TRP A 56 -5.56 -9.08 -3.83
CA TRP A 56 -5.72 -8.00 -4.81
C TRP A 56 -4.63 -6.95 -4.61
N MET A 57 -3.85 -6.70 -5.65
CA MET A 57 -2.99 -5.53 -5.78
C MET A 57 -3.68 -4.50 -6.66
N GLY A 58 -3.98 -3.34 -6.08
CA GLY A 58 -4.62 -2.23 -6.77
C GLY A 58 -3.59 -1.33 -7.45
N CYS A 59 -3.93 -0.82 -8.64
CA CYS A 59 -3.14 0.19 -9.31
C CYS A 59 -3.14 1.49 -8.50
N ALA A 60 -2.00 2.11 -8.31
CA ALA A 60 -1.85 3.33 -7.52
C ALA A 60 -2.69 4.50 -8.03
N ALA A 61 -2.99 4.54 -9.34
CA ALA A 61 -3.85 5.56 -9.94
C ALA A 61 -5.32 5.53 -9.47
N TYR A 62 -5.74 4.45 -8.78
CA TYR A 62 -7.10 4.26 -8.27
C TYR A 62 -7.16 4.20 -6.74
N MET A 63 -6.10 4.63 -6.05
CA MET A 63 -6.12 4.74 -4.59
C MET A 63 -7.00 5.89 -4.12
N ASP A 64 -7.57 5.75 -2.92
CA ASP A 64 -8.49 6.73 -2.33
C ASP A 64 -7.80 8.07 -2.03
N ASP A 65 -6.54 8.02 -1.63
CA ASP A 65 -5.70 9.21 -1.44
C ASP A 65 -5.07 9.60 -2.78
N VAL A 66 -5.50 10.73 -3.34
CA VAL A 66 -5.00 11.25 -4.62
C VAL A 66 -3.53 11.67 -4.57
N TYR A 67 -2.99 11.85 -3.38
CA TYR A 67 -1.57 12.17 -3.14
C TYR A 67 -0.72 10.92 -2.91
N ASP A 68 -1.34 9.77 -2.69
CA ASP A 68 -0.65 8.52 -2.49
C ASP A 68 0.04 8.08 -3.77
N SER A 69 1.32 7.79 -3.65
CA SER A 69 2.15 7.38 -4.79
C SER A 69 2.09 8.36 -5.99
N ALA A 70 1.70 9.62 -5.74
CA ALA A 70 1.66 10.65 -6.75
C ALA A 70 3.06 11.21 -6.99
N LEU A 71 3.47 11.30 -8.25
CA LEU A 71 4.75 11.89 -8.63
C LEU A 71 4.81 13.38 -8.28
N ILE A 72 3.66 14.06 -8.29
CA ILE A 72 3.54 15.51 -8.10
C ILE A 72 2.29 15.80 -7.28
N PRO A 73 2.40 16.44 -6.10
CA PRO A 73 1.25 16.92 -5.35
C PRO A 73 0.48 17.97 -6.16
N LYS A 74 -0.83 17.89 -6.14
CA LYS A 74 -1.74 18.76 -6.91
C LYS A 74 -1.51 20.25 -6.62
N GLU A 75 -1.10 20.58 -5.40
CA GLU A 75 -0.86 21.96 -4.96
C GLU A 75 0.41 22.60 -5.55
N ASP A 76 1.43 21.82 -5.84
CA ASP A 76 2.67 22.31 -6.43
C ASP A 76 2.61 22.47 -7.95
N TRP A 77 1.56 21.94 -8.60
CA TRP A 77 1.36 22.06 -10.04
C TRP A 77 1.32 23.50 -10.51
N LEU A 78 0.57 24.33 -9.80
CA LEU A 78 0.39 25.72 -10.16
C LEU A 78 1.71 26.50 -10.02
N LYS A 79 2.47 26.22 -8.96
CA LYS A 79 3.78 26.86 -8.71
C LYS A 79 4.82 26.45 -9.74
N LEU A 80 4.91 25.14 -10.04
CA LEU A 80 5.80 24.64 -11.07
C LEU A 80 5.46 25.23 -12.44
N TYR A 81 4.19 25.26 -12.76
CA TYR A 81 3.66 25.82 -13.97
C TYR A 81 4.04 27.32 -14.13
N GLN A 82 3.77 28.14 -13.12
CA GLN A 82 4.15 29.56 -13.09
C GLN A 82 5.66 29.74 -13.28
N TYR A 83 6.47 28.90 -12.64
CA TYR A 83 7.92 28.92 -12.80
C TYR A 83 8.34 28.57 -14.23
N MET A 84 7.80 27.52 -14.83
CA MET A 84 8.13 27.13 -16.22
C MET A 84 7.69 28.16 -17.24
N CYS A 85 6.50 28.78 -17.08
CA CYS A 85 6.05 29.88 -17.92
C CYS A 85 6.94 31.12 -17.80
N SER A 86 7.51 31.38 -16.63
CA SER A 86 8.46 32.48 -16.43
C SER A 86 9.80 32.25 -17.14
N LYS A 87 10.19 31.00 -17.38
CA LYS A 87 11.45 30.61 -18.04
C LYS A 87 11.31 30.44 -19.55
N GLU A 88 10.16 29.98 -20.01
CA GLU A 88 9.87 29.73 -21.43
C GLU A 88 8.48 30.30 -21.82
N PRO A 89 8.41 31.53 -22.32
CA PRO A 89 7.15 32.20 -22.71
C PRO A 89 6.34 31.48 -23.80
N LYS A 90 6.95 30.50 -24.49
CA LYS A 90 6.29 29.66 -25.51
C LYS A 90 5.47 28.50 -24.91
N PHE A 91 5.65 28.20 -23.62
CA PHE A 91 4.81 27.22 -22.92
C PHE A 91 3.43 27.80 -22.71
N LYS A 92 2.48 27.27 -23.48
CA LYS A 92 1.06 27.54 -23.23
C LYS A 92 0.61 26.72 -22.01
N GLU A 93 -0.05 27.39 -21.11
CA GLU A 93 -0.59 26.94 -19.83
C GLU A 93 -1.16 25.52 -19.89
N ASP A 94 -2.08 25.28 -20.78
CA ASP A 94 -2.80 24.02 -20.90
C ASP A 94 -1.94 22.82 -21.31
N ARG A 95 -0.94 23.02 -22.13
CA ARG A 95 -0.15 21.92 -22.68
C ARG A 95 0.85 21.34 -21.66
N TYR A 96 1.42 22.21 -20.85
CA TYR A 96 2.35 21.77 -19.82
C TYR A 96 1.63 21.02 -18.70
N ALA A 97 0.51 21.55 -18.21
CA ALA A 97 -0.35 20.89 -17.21
C ALA A 97 -0.82 19.51 -17.70
N GLN A 98 -1.18 19.39 -18.98
CA GLN A 98 -1.55 18.11 -19.60
C GLN A 98 -0.37 17.11 -19.64
N VAL A 99 0.80 17.56 -20.06
CA VAL A 99 2.00 16.69 -20.15
C VAL A 99 2.39 16.18 -18.77
N MET A 100 2.44 17.05 -17.78
CA MET A 100 2.84 16.66 -16.43
C MET A 100 1.79 15.79 -15.75
N ASN A 101 0.50 16.08 -15.91
CA ASN A 101 -0.58 15.22 -15.42
C ASN A 101 -0.53 13.83 -16.07
N SER A 102 -0.20 13.74 -17.36
CA SER A 102 -0.03 12.46 -18.04
C SER A 102 1.19 11.69 -17.54
N GLN A 103 2.29 12.36 -17.23
CA GLN A 103 3.49 11.71 -16.67
C GLN A 103 3.25 11.20 -15.23
N GLY A 104 2.61 12.01 -14.39
CA GLY A 104 2.24 11.59 -13.04
C GLY A 104 1.30 10.37 -13.05
N LYS A 105 0.29 10.40 -13.92
CA LYS A 105 -0.61 9.26 -14.11
C LYS A 105 0.07 8.05 -14.72
N MET A 106 1.05 8.25 -15.62
CA MET A 106 1.80 7.15 -16.21
C MET A 106 2.54 6.37 -15.12
N PHE A 107 3.23 7.06 -14.20
CA PHE A 107 3.89 6.43 -13.07
C PHE A 107 2.91 5.67 -12.17
N GLN A 108 1.81 6.31 -11.77
CA GLN A 108 0.78 5.67 -10.94
C GLN A 108 0.13 4.47 -11.65
N ASN A 109 -0.04 4.53 -12.97
CA ASN A 109 -0.60 3.44 -13.76
C ASN A 109 0.33 2.22 -13.86
N GLU A 110 1.62 2.40 -13.60
CA GLU A 110 2.61 1.34 -13.65
C GLU A 110 2.83 0.64 -12.30
N LEU A 111 2.35 1.25 -11.20
CA LEU A 111 2.58 0.80 -9.83
C LEU A 111 1.36 0.12 -9.24
N TYR A 112 1.56 -1.07 -8.66
CA TYR A 112 0.52 -1.87 -8.04
C TYR A 112 0.85 -2.13 -6.58
N ILE A 113 -0.11 -1.89 -5.70
CA ILE A 113 0.09 -1.88 -4.25
C ILE A 113 -0.97 -2.75 -3.57
N CYS A 114 -0.52 -3.54 -2.59
CA CYS A 114 -1.39 -4.14 -1.59
C CYS A 114 -1.00 -3.62 -0.21
N SER A 115 -1.85 -2.79 0.39
CA SER A 115 -1.65 -2.28 1.74
C SER A 115 -2.04 -3.34 2.77
N LEU A 116 -1.18 -3.51 3.76
CA LEU A 116 -1.34 -4.35 4.94
C LEU A 116 -1.22 -3.47 6.18
N ALA A 117 -1.68 -3.95 7.34
CA ALA A 117 -1.59 -3.24 8.62
C ALA A 117 -0.87 -4.09 9.67
N GLU A 118 -0.43 -3.48 10.78
CA GLU A 118 0.26 -4.19 11.86
C GLU A 118 -0.66 -4.88 12.85
N THR A 119 -1.96 -4.61 12.82
CA THR A 119 -2.92 -5.16 13.79
C THR A 119 -4.25 -5.47 13.15
N ALA A 120 -4.94 -6.49 13.68
CA ALA A 120 -6.33 -6.78 13.37
C ALA A 120 -7.32 -5.93 14.20
N GLN A 121 -6.83 -5.08 15.10
CA GLN A 121 -7.65 -4.37 16.10
C GLN A 121 -7.74 -2.86 15.82
N ASN A 122 -7.63 -2.45 14.56
CA ASN A 122 -7.71 -1.05 14.17
C ASN A 122 -9.14 -0.71 13.74
N GLU A 123 -9.86 0.03 14.59
CA GLU A 123 -11.28 0.40 14.36
C GLU A 123 -11.47 1.27 13.11
N ASP A 124 -10.50 2.15 12.79
CA ASP A 124 -10.56 2.96 11.56
C ASP A 124 -10.46 2.08 10.30
N LEU A 125 -9.58 1.07 10.32
CA LEU A 125 -9.45 0.14 9.21
C LEU A 125 -10.66 -0.80 9.08
N TRP A 126 -11.25 -1.23 10.21
CA TRP A 126 -12.52 -1.96 10.20
C TRP A 126 -13.65 -1.12 9.60
N ALA A 127 -13.71 0.17 9.94
CA ALA A 127 -14.72 1.07 9.40
C ALA A 127 -14.53 1.30 7.89
N ARG A 128 -13.32 1.63 7.46
CA ARG A 128 -13.03 2.03 6.07
C ARG A 128 -13.02 0.87 5.09
N TYR A 129 -12.37 -0.25 5.47
CA TYR A 129 -12.05 -1.32 4.53
C TYR A 129 -12.76 -2.64 4.79
N ALA A 130 -13.37 -2.80 5.97
CA ALA A 130 -14.14 -3.99 6.34
C ALA A 130 -15.60 -3.67 6.71
N GLY A 131 -16.16 -2.59 6.15
CA GLY A 131 -17.57 -2.24 6.22
C GLY A 131 -18.10 -2.15 7.65
N HIS A 132 -17.40 -1.45 8.56
CA HIS A 132 -17.77 -1.34 9.97
C HIS A 132 -17.97 -2.71 10.64
N HIS A 133 -16.98 -3.59 10.51
CA HIS A 133 -17.00 -4.98 11.00
C HIS A 133 -18.02 -5.91 10.31
N SER A 134 -18.58 -5.53 9.16
CA SER A 134 -19.40 -6.45 8.36
C SER A 134 -18.58 -7.34 7.42
N GLY A 135 -17.29 -7.05 7.26
CA GLY A 135 -16.33 -7.80 6.47
C GLY A 135 -15.42 -8.70 7.30
N PHE A 136 -14.18 -8.85 6.86
CA PHE A 136 -13.19 -9.70 7.52
C PHE A 136 -11.76 -9.15 7.40
N CYS A 137 -10.85 -9.70 8.21
CA CYS A 137 -9.44 -9.37 8.19
C CYS A 137 -8.61 -10.65 8.07
N ILE A 138 -7.60 -10.65 7.22
CA ILE A 138 -6.72 -11.80 6.94
C ILE A 138 -5.37 -11.54 7.57
N GLU A 139 -4.84 -12.52 8.31
CA GLU A 139 -3.52 -12.49 8.94
C GLU A 139 -2.51 -13.26 8.08
N TYR A 140 -1.40 -12.61 7.74
CA TYR A 140 -0.26 -13.21 7.05
C TYR A 140 0.98 -13.18 7.94
N SER A 141 1.81 -14.23 7.87
CA SER A 141 3.17 -14.18 8.40
C SER A 141 4.05 -13.35 7.46
N ALA A 142 4.71 -12.30 7.98
CA ALA A 142 5.65 -11.50 7.19
C ALA A 142 6.78 -12.38 6.63
N ASN A 143 7.29 -13.30 7.44
CA ASN A 143 8.32 -14.25 7.02
C ASN A 143 7.87 -15.13 5.85
N SER A 144 6.62 -15.63 5.88
CA SER A 144 6.07 -16.42 4.77
C SER A 144 5.92 -15.58 3.50
N LEU A 145 5.50 -14.30 3.62
CA LEU A 145 5.44 -13.37 2.49
C LEU A 145 6.82 -13.18 1.85
N ILE A 146 7.85 -12.95 2.66
CA ILE A 146 9.24 -12.76 2.20
C ILE A 146 9.74 -14.01 1.47
N HIS A 147 9.54 -15.19 2.04
CA HIS A 147 9.93 -16.46 1.39
C HIS A 147 9.20 -16.72 0.07
N ALA A 148 8.01 -16.18 -0.08
CA ALA A 148 7.27 -16.22 -1.35
C ALA A 148 7.69 -15.11 -2.34
N GLY A 149 8.73 -14.33 -2.04
CA GLY A 149 9.21 -13.22 -2.86
C GLY A 149 8.33 -11.96 -2.77
N ARG A 150 7.47 -11.87 -1.75
CA ARG A 150 6.57 -10.73 -1.49
C ARG A 150 7.07 -9.94 -0.29
N VAL A 151 8.10 -9.13 -0.48
CA VAL A 151 8.70 -8.34 0.61
C VAL A 151 7.79 -7.19 0.99
N PRO A 152 7.30 -7.12 2.26
CA PRO A 152 6.53 -5.97 2.72
C PRO A 152 7.47 -4.83 3.15
N PHE A 153 7.12 -3.60 2.78
CA PHE A 153 7.83 -2.38 3.13
C PHE A 153 6.99 -1.53 4.08
N PRO A 154 7.54 -1.08 5.23
CA PRO A 154 6.80 -0.21 6.14
C PRO A 154 6.66 1.20 5.55
N ILE A 155 5.51 1.82 5.78
CA ILE A 155 5.31 3.23 5.41
C ILE A 155 5.94 4.13 6.47
N TYR A 156 6.76 5.07 6.02
CA TYR A 156 7.25 6.17 6.83
C TYR A 156 6.21 7.29 6.88
N TYR A 157 5.87 7.72 8.08
CA TYR A 157 4.93 8.80 8.31
C TYR A 157 5.68 10.09 8.67
N GLY A 158 5.60 11.09 7.81
CA GLY A 158 6.32 12.34 7.97
C GLY A 158 5.66 13.47 7.20
N ASP A 159 6.28 14.64 7.24
CA ASP A 159 5.86 15.75 6.40
C ASP A 159 6.01 15.39 4.93
N ILE A 160 4.89 15.47 4.20
CA ILE A 160 4.90 15.32 2.74
C ILE A 160 5.20 16.70 2.14
N ASN A 161 6.39 17.21 2.39
CA ASN A 161 6.85 18.40 1.69
C ASN A 161 7.45 17.99 0.34
N ARG A 162 6.56 17.65 -0.61
CA ARG A 162 6.96 17.28 -1.97
C ARG A 162 7.01 18.53 -2.84
N SER A 163 7.86 19.50 -2.49
CA SER A 163 8.13 20.61 -3.39
C SER A 163 8.88 20.10 -4.62
N LEU A 164 8.25 20.21 -5.78
CA LEU A 164 8.88 19.86 -7.06
C LEU A 164 10.15 20.65 -7.34
N MET A 165 10.29 21.82 -6.76
CA MET A 165 11.51 22.63 -6.89
C MET A 165 12.65 22.00 -6.10
N GLU A 166 12.40 21.37 -4.97
CA GLU A 166 13.37 20.60 -4.20
C GLU A 166 13.68 19.26 -4.87
N LEU A 167 12.67 18.59 -5.46
CA LEU A 167 12.87 17.36 -6.22
C LEU A 167 13.76 17.56 -7.46
N ASN A 168 13.64 18.69 -8.17
CA ASN A 168 14.49 19.00 -9.32
C ASN A 168 15.92 19.40 -8.95
N ALA A 169 16.14 19.93 -7.75
CA ALA A 169 17.48 20.32 -7.30
C ALA A 169 18.37 19.11 -6.95
N GLU A 170 17.76 17.99 -6.60
CA GLU A 170 18.50 16.82 -6.10
C GLU A 170 18.52 15.62 -7.04
N SER A 171 17.87 15.63 -8.20
CA SER A 171 17.82 14.64 -9.31
C SER A 171 18.29 13.22 -8.95
N LYS A 172 17.70 12.59 -7.88
CA LYS A 172 18.16 11.30 -7.37
C LYS A 172 17.10 10.21 -7.51
N PRO A 173 17.52 8.95 -7.76
CA PRO A 173 16.64 7.78 -7.75
C PRO A 173 15.86 7.58 -6.43
N ASP A 174 16.30 8.23 -5.37
CA ASP A 174 15.75 8.19 -4.01
C ASP A 174 14.33 8.75 -3.94
N MET A 175 13.94 9.56 -4.93
CA MET A 175 12.61 10.16 -5.05
C MET A 175 11.48 9.12 -5.13
N LEU A 176 11.74 7.94 -5.71
CA LEU A 176 10.74 6.87 -5.79
C LEU A 176 10.28 6.41 -4.41
N PHE A 177 11.21 6.27 -3.47
CA PHE A 177 10.88 5.85 -2.11
C PHE A 177 10.04 6.91 -1.38
N ASP A 178 10.36 8.21 -1.57
CA ASP A 178 9.55 9.31 -1.03
C ASP A 178 8.10 9.31 -1.58
N ILE A 179 7.93 8.87 -2.81
CA ILE A 179 6.62 8.80 -3.46
C ILE A 179 5.84 7.58 -2.98
N ILE A 180 6.48 6.41 -2.91
CA ILE A 180 5.81 5.12 -2.71
C ILE A 180 5.67 4.76 -1.24
N LEU A 181 6.65 5.12 -0.39
CA LEU A 181 6.77 4.67 0.99
C LEU A 181 6.58 5.78 2.04
N LYS A 182 6.20 6.99 1.64
CA LYS A 182 5.98 8.09 2.57
C LYS A 182 4.55 8.61 2.51
N LYS A 183 3.92 8.76 3.67
CA LYS A 183 2.57 9.34 3.84
C LYS A 183 2.55 10.44 4.88
N SER A 184 1.50 11.29 4.84
CA SER A 184 1.25 12.31 5.85
C SER A 184 1.03 11.68 7.23
N ALA A 185 1.82 12.10 8.23
CA ALA A 185 1.65 11.64 9.60
C ALA A 185 0.30 12.09 10.18
N ALA A 186 -0.13 13.31 9.87
CA ALA A 186 -1.36 13.89 10.43
C ALA A 186 -2.63 13.10 10.05
N GLU A 187 -2.64 12.47 8.87
CA GLU A 187 -3.83 11.81 8.32
C GLU A 187 -3.78 10.29 8.47
N TRP A 188 -2.59 9.68 8.40
CA TRP A 188 -2.48 8.24 8.14
C TRP A 188 -1.65 7.43 9.16
N CYS A 189 -0.95 8.06 10.12
CA CYS A 189 -0.06 7.36 11.04
C CYS A 189 -0.76 6.27 11.88
N GLN A 190 -2.07 6.41 12.12
CA GLN A 190 -2.86 5.43 12.87
C GLN A 190 -3.01 4.08 12.15
N GLN A 191 -2.68 4.00 10.86
CA GLN A 191 -2.89 2.77 10.09
C GLN A 191 -1.81 1.72 10.29
N GLY A 192 -0.59 2.11 10.70
CA GLY A 192 0.54 1.19 10.79
C GLY A 192 0.75 0.44 9.48
N GLU A 193 0.72 1.15 8.35
CA GLU A 193 0.68 0.55 7.01
C GLU A 193 2.02 -0.08 6.63
N TRP A 194 1.93 -1.22 5.96
CA TRP A 194 2.98 -1.89 5.20
C TRP A 194 2.49 -2.12 3.78
N ARG A 195 3.39 -2.16 2.80
CA ARG A 195 3.04 -2.34 1.39
C ARG A 195 3.77 -3.50 0.75
N LEU A 196 3.02 -4.36 0.05
CA LEU A 196 3.55 -5.14 -1.05
C LEU A 196 3.48 -4.28 -2.30
N ILE A 197 4.56 -4.22 -3.07
CA ILE A 197 4.70 -3.31 -4.21
C ILE A 197 5.21 -4.10 -5.40
N ASP A 198 4.56 -3.93 -6.54
CA ASP A 198 4.97 -4.51 -7.80
C ASP A 198 4.77 -3.53 -8.96
N TRP A 199 5.53 -3.70 -10.02
CA TRP A 199 5.36 -2.97 -11.26
C TRP A 199 4.54 -3.80 -12.25
N TYR A 200 3.80 -3.14 -13.16
CA TYR A 200 3.00 -3.80 -14.19
C TYR A 200 3.80 -4.84 -14.99
N SER A 201 5.07 -4.56 -15.26
CA SER A 201 5.94 -5.45 -16.03
C SER A 201 6.27 -6.76 -15.32
N SER A 202 6.43 -6.74 -14.00
CA SER A 202 6.63 -7.96 -13.20
C SER A 202 5.34 -8.76 -13.03
N LEU A 203 4.19 -8.11 -13.15
CA LEU A 203 2.87 -8.74 -13.05
C LEU A 203 2.33 -9.25 -14.40
N GLY A 204 2.97 -8.88 -15.51
CA GLY A 204 2.55 -9.28 -16.85
C GLY A 204 1.20 -8.70 -17.30
N ILE A 205 0.87 -7.49 -16.83
CA ILE A 205 -0.38 -6.78 -17.12
C ILE A 205 -0.15 -5.47 -17.86
N THR A 206 -1.23 -4.83 -18.31
CA THR A 206 -1.17 -3.54 -18.99
C THR A 206 -1.18 -2.38 -17.96
N PRO A 207 -0.34 -1.34 -18.14
CA PRO A 207 -0.40 -0.16 -17.29
C PRO A 207 -1.80 0.46 -17.29
N GLY A 208 -2.30 0.78 -16.09
CA GLY A 208 -3.61 1.38 -15.89
C GLY A 208 -4.77 0.40 -15.72
N ASP A 209 -4.54 -0.90 -15.80
CA ASP A 209 -5.52 -1.89 -15.31
C ASP A 209 -5.80 -1.60 -13.82
N LYS A 210 -7.07 -1.73 -13.41
CA LYS A 210 -7.47 -1.35 -12.03
C LYS A 210 -6.74 -2.12 -10.93
N GLY A 211 -6.25 -3.30 -11.25
CA GLY A 211 -5.50 -4.17 -10.36
C GLY A 211 -5.53 -5.62 -10.84
N ILE A 212 -4.84 -6.47 -10.09
CA ILE A 212 -4.69 -7.88 -10.39
C ILE A 212 -4.70 -8.71 -9.11
N LEU A 213 -5.14 -9.96 -9.21
CA LEU A 213 -4.97 -10.97 -8.16
C LEU A 213 -3.60 -11.63 -8.30
N VAL A 214 -2.77 -11.53 -7.25
CA VAL A 214 -1.45 -12.15 -7.18
C VAL A 214 -1.42 -13.26 -6.16
N ASP A 215 -0.60 -14.29 -6.41
CA ASP A 215 -0.40 -15.38 -5.48
C ASP A 215 0.34 -14.89 -4.22
N VAL A 216 -0.15 -15.35 -3.08
CA VAL A 216 0.46 -15.12 -1.76
C VAL A 216 0.49 -16.43 -0.98
N PRO A 217 1.38 -16.57 0.04
CA PRO A 217 1.39 -17.75 0.89
C PRO A 217 0.06 -17.89 1.63
N THR A 218 -0.24 -19.11 2.05
CA THR A 218 -1.41 -19.40 2.88
C THR A 218 -1.41 -18.49 4.11
N PRO A 219 -2.51 -17.75 4.36
CA PRO A 219 -2.62 -16.95 5.55
C PRO A 219 -2.62 -17.81 6.82
N THR A 220 -2.31 -17.21 7.95
CA THR A 220 -2.27 -17.93 9.24
C THR A 220 -3.62 -17.96 9.91
N LYS A 221 -4.50 -16.97 9.62
CA LYS A 221 -5.80 -16.84 10.28
C LYS A 221 -6.71 -15.85 9.52
N VAL A 222 -8.01 -16.02 9.71
CA VAL A 222 -9.04 -15.03 9.30
C VAL A 222 -9.80 -14.57 10.54
N TYR A 223 -10.01 -13.26 10.65
CA TYR A 223 -10.86 -12.62 11.64
C TYR A 223 -12.15 -12.19 10.96
N CYS A 224 -13.27 -12.76 11.36
CA CYS A 224 -14.59 -12.39 10.89
C CYS A 224 -15.14 -11.26 11.76
N GLY A 225 -15.57 -10.17 11.14
CA GLY A 225 -16.09 -9.03 11.87
C GLY A 225 -17.39 -9.35 12.61
N LYS A 226 -17.57 -8.71 13.77
CA LYS A 226 -18.73 -8.93 14.67
C LYS A 226 -20.08 -8.67 14.01
N ASN A 227 -20.13 -7.80 12.98
CA ASN A 227 -21.35 -7.45 12.24
C ASN A 227 -21.48 -8.24 10.92
N ALA A 228 -20.67 -9.27 10.68
CA ALA A 228 -20.72 -10.07 9.47
C ALA A 228 -22.05 -10.85 9.36
N SER A 229 -22.59 -10.92 8.15
CA SER A 229 -23.81 -11.69 7.89
C SER A 229 -23.58 -13.20 8.05
N ALA A 230 -24.66 -13.95 8.23
CA ALA A 230 -24.59 -15.41 8.33
C ALA A 230 -23.98 -16.03 7.06
N GLU A 231 -24.33 -15.50 5.89
CA GLU A 231 -23.83 -15.95 4.59
C GLU A 231 -22.33 -15.73 4.46
N LEU A 232 -21.82 -14.58 4.94
CA LEU A 232 -20.38 -14.33 4.94
C LEU A 232 -19.65 -15.26 5.92
N LYS A 233 -20.20 -15.48 7.11
CA LYS A 233 -19.64 -16.42 8.11
C LYS A 233 -19.50 -17.84 7.53
N GLU A 234 -20.55 -18.35 6.88
CA GLU A 234 -20.52 -19.64 6.19
C GLU A 234 -19.50 -19.69 5.06
N SER A 235 -19.45 -18.64 4.23
CA SER A 235 -18.52 -18.54 3.12
C SER A 235 -17.06 -18.51 3.59
N LEU A 236 -16.77 -17.82 4.68
CA LEU A 236 -15.43 -17.79 5.29
C LEU A 236 -15.04 -19.15 5.89
N LEU A 237 -15.96 -19.83 6.57
CA LEU A 237 -15.72 -21.18 7.08
C LEU A 237 -15.40 -22.15 5.94
N SER A 238 -16.18 -22.10 4.85
CA SER A 238 -15.94 -22.93 3.67
C SER A 238 -14.60 -22.62 3.00
N ALA A 239 -14.29 -21.34 2.80
CA ALA A 239 -13.02 -20.92 2.19
C ALA A 239 -11.82 -21.33 3.07
N SER A 240 -11.91 -21.10 4.37
CA SER A 240 -10.84 -21.41 5.33
C SER A 240 -10.61 -22.91 5.48
N ALA A 241 -11.67 -23.72 5.43
CA ALA A 241 -11.55 -25.19 5.41
C ALA A 241 -10.78 -25.69 4.17
N CYS A 242 -10.97 -25.07 2.99
CA CYS A 242 -10.24 -25.44 1.78
C CYS A 242 -8.73 -25.21 1.87
N ILE A 243 -8.30 -24.22 2.64
CA ILE A 243 -6.87 -23.85 2.80
C ILE A 243 -6.34 -24.16 4.20
N ASN A 244 -7.13 -24.86 5.02
CA ASN A 244 -6.81 -25.35 6.36
C ASN A 244 -6.28 -24.26 7.33
N ILE A 245 -7.06 -23.18 7.47
CA ILE A 245 -6.75 -22.09 8.42
C ILE A 245 -7.91 -21.82 9.38
N PRO A 246 -7.65 -21.33 10.61
CA PRO A 246 -8.70 -21.01 11.57
C PRO A 246 -9.43 -19.70 11.20
N VAL A 247 -10.73 -19.67 11.55
CA VAL A 247 -11.54 -18.44 11.55
C VAL A 247 -11.85 -18.05 12.99
N VAL A 248 -11.57 -16.80 13.34
CA VAL A 248 -11.94 -16.19 14.62
C VAL A 248 -13.14 -15.28 14.38
N PHE A 249 -14.20 -15.48 15.14
CA PHE A 249 -15.42 -14.69 15.05
C PHE A 249 -15.42 -13.55 16.07
N ASP A 250 -16.27 -12.55 15.83
CA ASP A 250 -16.51 -11.40 16.71
C ASP A 250 -15.29 -10.48 16.90
N ALA A 251 -14.52 -10.31 15.84
CA ALA A 251 -13.38 -9.41 15.80
C ALA A 251 -13.79 -7.95 15.45
#